data_1cdf77dfe268dc41a37fcd19c5b89e89
#
_entry.id   1cdf77dfe268dc41a37fcd19c5b89e89
#
_cell.length_a   1.000
_cell.length_b   1.000
_cell.length_c   1.000
_cell.angle_alpha   90.00
_cell.angle_beta   90.00
_cell.angle_gamma   90.00
#
_symmetry.space_group_name_H-M   'P 1'
#
loop_
_entity.id
_entity.type
_entity.pdbx_description
1 polymer ?
#
loop_
_entity_poly.entity_id
_entity_poly.type
_entity_poly.pdbx_seq_one_letter_code
_entity_poly.pdbx_strand_id
1 'polypeptide(L)'
;MGAKLAKPDKLCINVWGDAAIGFTGMDFETAVRERIPIMSILLNNFSMAIELKVMPISTEKYRSTDISGDYAAMARAFGGYGERVTKPEDIIPAIKRGIEKTREGVPVLLEFITSKETEVSRPGT
;
A
#
# COMPACT_ATOMS: atom_id res chain seq x y z
N MET A 1 8.18 7.41 7.76
CA MET A 1 9.50 7.17 8.40
C MET A 1 9.75 8.06 9.61
N GLY A 2 9.63 9.39 9.50
CA GLY A 2 9.91 10.32 10.61
C GLY A 2 9.20 9.98 11.93
N ALA A 3 7.92 9.59 11.88
CA ALA A 3 7.18 9.17 13.08
C ALA A 3 7.83 7.95 13.77
N LYS A 4 8.37 6.99 12.99
CA LYS A 4 9.05 5.82 13.54
C LYS A 4 10.38 6.17 14.18
N LEU A 5 11.11 7.12 13.60
CA LEU A 5 12.36 7.62 14.20
C LEU A 5 12.10 8.37 15.50
N ALA A 6 11.02 9.18 15.54
CA ALA A 6 10.64 9.92 16.75
C ALA A 6 10.05 9.02 17.86
N LYS A 7 9.45 7.90 17.50
CA LYS A 7 8.81 6.94 18.42
C LYS A 7 9.14 5.50 18.02
N PRO A 8 10.35 5.04 18.28
CA PRO A 8 10.86 3.75 17.82
C PRO A 8 10.13 2.54 18.44
N ASP A 9 9.53 2.73 19.60
CA ASP A 9 8.73 1.73 20.31
C ASP A 9 7.32 1.53 19.73
N LYS A 10 6.84 2.47 18.90
CA LYS A 10 5.47 2.42 18.36
C LYS A 10 5.41 1.72 17.00
N LEU A 11 4.32 1.03 16.77
CA LEU A 11 3.95 0.57 15.43
C LEU A 11 3.54 1.81 14.60
N CYS A 12 4.29 2.09 13.54
CA CYS A 12 3.95 3.16 12.60
C CYS A 12 3.42 2.54 11.32
N ILE A 13 2.20 2.94 10.96
CA ILE A 13 1.51 2.44 9.77
C ILE A 13 1.30 3.60 8.81
N ASN A 14 1.53 3.40 7.52
CA ASN A 14 1.04 4.25 6.46
C ASN A 14 0.11 3.47 5.54
N VAL A 15 -0.81 4.17 4.88
CA VAL A 15 -1.77 3.57 3.96
C VAL A 15 -1.62 4.25 2.61
N TRP A 16 -1.50 3.44 1.55
CA TRP A 16 -1.46 3.88 0.16
C TRP A 16 -2.62 3.31 -0.64
N GLY A 17 -3.09 4.05 -1.63
CA GLY A 17 -3.74 3.46 -2.81
C GLY A 17 -2.67 3.09 -3.86
N ASP A 18 -3.06 2.28 -4.84
CA ASP A 18 -2.17 1.82 -5.91
C ASP A 18 -1.64 2.94 -6.82
N ALA A 19 -2.39 4.03 -7.00
CA ALA A 19 -1.87 5.23 -7.66
C ALA A 19 -0.96 6.04 -6.73
N ALA A 20 -1.33 6.16 -5.45
CA ALA A 20 -0.60 6.99 -4.49
C ALA A 20 0.81 6.46 -4.18
N ILE A 21 1.03 5.16 -4.21
CA ILE A 21 2.37 4.57 -4.04
C ILE A 21 3.35 5.05 -5.12
N GLY A 22 2.86 5.42 -6.30
CA GLY A 22 3.68 5.98 -7.37
C GLY A 22 4.42 7.27 -6.98
N PHE A 23 3.93 8.03 -6.01
CA PHE A 23 4.56 9.26 -5.54
C PHE A 23 5.71 9.02 -4.55
N THR A 24 5.57 8.04 -3.67
CA THR A 24 6.49 7.87 -2.52
C THR A 24 6.90 6.41 -2.28
N GLY A 25 6.53 5.49 -3.18
CA GLY A 25 6.82 4.07 -3.01
C GLY A 25 8.32 3.74 -2.93
N MET A 26 9.16 4.53 -3.59
CA MET A 26 10.62 4.37 -3.52
C MET A 26 11.19 4.69 -2.14
N ASP A 27 10.48 5.44 -1.30
CA ASP A 27 10.88 5.66 0.10
C ASP A 27 10.89 4.36 0.91
N PHE A 28 10.20 3.32 0.43
CA PHE A 28 10.26 1.99 1.04
C PHE A 28 11.68 1.37 0.95
N GLU A 29 12.41 1.60 -0.16
CA GLU A 29 13.83 1.22 -0.28
C GLU A 29 14.63 1.88 0.85
N THR A 30 14.45 3.18 1.07
CA THR A 30 15.13 3.91 2.13
C THR A 30 14.80 3.32 3.51
N ALA A 31 13.53 2.98 3.75
CA ALA A 31 13.13 2.34 5.00
C ALA A 31 13.85 0.99 5.21
N VAL A 32 14.03 0.21 4.15
CA VAL A 32 14.77 -1.07 4.20
C VAL A 32 16.26 -0.83 4.47
N ARG A 33 16.88 0.04 3.69
CA ARG A 33 18.33 0.34 3.80
C ARG A 33 18.70 0.91 5.18
N GLU A 34 17.86 1.80 5.72
CA GLU A 34 18.07 2.44 7.01
C GLU A 34 17.45 1.65 8.18
N ARG A 35 16.89 0.46 7.93
CA ARG A 35 16.26 -0.40 8.94
C ARG A 35 15.21 0.33 9.78
N ILE A 36 14.32 1.06 9.11
CA ILE A 36 13.21 1.78 9.74
C ILE A 36 11.93 0.94 9.60
N PRO A 37 11.57 0.11 10.60
CA PRO A 37 10.51 -0.88 10.47
C PRO A 37 9.11 -0.24 10.55
N ILE A 38 8.67 0.28 9.42
CA ILE A 38 7.29 0.75 9.21
C ILE A 38 6.44 -0.36 8.60
N MET A 39 5.13 -0.31 8.79
CA MET A 39 4.17 -1.15 8.09
C MET A 39 3.39 -0.31 7.08
N SER A 40 3.52 -0.66 5.82
CA SER A 40 2.76 -0.05 4.72
C SER A 40 1.61 -0.95 4.33
N ILE A 41 0.41 -0.40 4.31
CA ILE A 41 -0.80 -1.05 3.80
C ILE A 41 -1.11 -0.44 2.46
N LEU A 42 -1.17 -1.25 1.42
CA LEU A 42 -1.53 -0.84 0.07
C LEU A 42 -2.87 -1.44 -0.33
N LEU A 43 -3.82 -0.58 -0.65
CA LEU A 43 -5.11 -0.97 -1.23
C LEU A 43 -4.99 -0.90 -2.75
N ASN A 44 -4.99 -2.07 -3.40
CA ASN A 44 -4.78 -2.20 -4.83
C ASN A 44 -6.06 -2.68 -5.52
N ASN A 45 -6.71 -1.80 -6.25
CA ASN A 45 -7.85 -2.11 -7.11
C ASN A 45 -7.50 -2.01 -8.61
N PHE A 46 -6.21 -1.82 -8.93
CA PHE A 46 -5.66 -1.64 -10.28
C PHE A 46 -6.27 -0.46 -11.05
N SER A 47 -6.68 0.60 -10.34
CA SER A 47 -7.33 1.73 -10.98
C SER A 47 -7.29 3.00 -10.13
N MET A 48 -7.18 4.13 -10.78
CA MET A 48 -7.61 5.41 -10.24
C MET A 48 -9.15 5.46 -10.29
N ALA A 49 -9.81 4.67 -9.43
CA ALA A 49 -11.23 4.35 -9.59
C ALA A 49 -12.17 5.55 -9.47
N ILE A 50 -11.84 6.53 -8.64
CA ILE A 50 -12.63 7.77 -8.46
C ILE A 50 -12.61 8.61 -9.74
N GLU A 51 -11.48 8.64 -10.43
CA GLU A 51 -11.25 9.40 -11.66
C GLU A 51 -11.99 8.83 -12.88
N LEU A 52 -12.47 7.59 -12.84
CA LEU A 52 -13.29 7.00 -13.89
C LEU A 52 -14.50 7.86 -14.24
N LYS A 53 -15.14 8.50 -13.25
CA LYS A 53 -16.29 9.40 -13.45
C LYS A 53 -15.90 10.78 -13.98
N VAL A 54 -14.67 11.21 -13.72
CA VAL A 54 -14.19 12.57 -14.02
C VAL A 54 -13.48 12.65 -15.36
N MET A 55 -12.81 11.54 -15.76
CA MET A 55 -12.00 11.49 -16.98
C MET A 55 -12.47 10.39 -17.96
N PRO A 56 -13.77 10.35 -18.37
CA PRO A 56 -14.28 9.25 -19.20
C PRO A 56 -13.61 9.19 -20.57
N ILE A 57 -13.38 10.33 -21.22
CA ILE A 57 -12.79 10.39 -22.57
C ILE A 57 -11.33 9.91 -22.58
N SER A 58 -10.51 10.37 -21.62
CA SER A 58 -9.12 9.95 -21.55
C SER A 58 -8.98 8.49 -21.11
N THR A 59 -9.89 8.03 -20.25
CA THR A 59 -9.95 6.63 -19.83
C THR A 59 -10.25 5.71 -21.02
N GLU A 60 -11.26 6.07 -21.83
CA GLU A 60 -11.61 5.29 -23.02
C GLU A 60 -10.50 5.25 -24.07
N LYS A 61 -9.89 6.42 -24.37
CA LYS A 61 -8.87 6.53 -25.43
C LYS A 61 -7.50 6.03 -25.02
N TYR A 62 -7.08 6.24 -23.77
CA TYR A 62 -5.71 6.08 -23.34
C TYR A 62 -5.54 5.19 -22.12
N ARG A 63 -6.62 4.64 -21.57
CA ARG A 63 -6.61 3.85 -20.34
C ARG A 63 -5.92 4.59 -19.18
N SER A 64 -6.14 5.90 -19.11
CA SER A 64 -5.40 6.80 -18.20
C SER A 64 -5.63 6.55 -16.72
N THR A 65 -6.66 5.78 -16.36
CA THR A 65 -6.96 5.40 -14.97
C THR A 65 -6.49 4.00 -14.60
N ASP A 66 -5.90 3.24 -15.56
CA ASP A 66 -5.42 1.90 -15.27
C ASP A 66 -4.11 1.95 -14.49
N ILE A 67 -4.03 1.16 -13.45
CA ILE A 67 -2.84 0.94 -12.64
C ILE A 67 -2.45 -0.53 -12.74
N SER A 68 -1.17 -0.82 -12.72
CA SER A 68 -0.66 -2.19 -12.74
C SER A 68 0.56 -2.33 -11.81
N GLY A 69 0.87 -3.56 -11.43
CA GLY A 69 2.07 -3.85 -10.66
C GLY A 69 1.89 -4.97 -9.64
N ASP A 70 3.01 -5.48 -9.17
CA ASP A 70 3.12 -6.37 -8.02
C ASP A 70 3.94 -5.65 -6.95
N TYR A 71 3.25 -4.94 -6.07
CA TYR A 71 3.90 -4.11 -5.06
C TYR A 71 4.47 -4.93 -3.92
N ALA A 72 3.88 -6.09 -3.62
CA ALA A 72 4.47 -7.03 -2.67
C ALA A 72 5.79 -7.60 -3.19
N ALA A 73 5.89 -7.89 -4.50
CA ALA A 73 7.15 -8.30 -5.12
C ALA A 73 8.18 -7.17 -5.10
N MET A 74 7.77 -5.92 -5.36
CA MET A 74 8.64 -4.74 -5.26
C MET A 74 9.24 -4.62 -3.85
N ALA A 75 8.42 -4.75 -2.80
CA ALA A 75 8.90 -4.69 -1.43
C ALA A 75 9.95 -5.78 -1.12
N ARG A 76 9.72 -7.00 -1.61
CA ARG A 76 10.69 -8.11 -1.49
C ARG A 76 11.98 -7.83 -2.27
N ALA A 77 11.88 -7.24 -3.46
CA ALA A 77 13.03 -6.88 -4.27
C ALA A 77 13.95 -5.86 -3.58
N PHE A 78 13.38 -4.97 -2.76
CA PHE A 78 14.16 -4.05 -1.92
C PHE A 78 14.73 -4.71 -0.65
N GLY A 79 14.36 -5.96 -0.34
CA GLY A 79 14.80 -6.67 0.87
C GLY A 79 13.89 -6.51 2.08
N GLY A 80 12.71 -5.92 1.92
CA GLY A 80 11.67 -5.87 2.94
C GLY A 80 10.75 -7.09 2.91
N TYR A 81 9.75 -7.10 3.79
CA TYR A 81 8.68 -8.07 3.75
C TYR A 81 7.54 -7.58 2.87
N GLY A 82 7.17 -8.36 1.87
CA GLY A 82 6.05 -8.07 0.96
C GLY A 82 5.08 -9.24 0.88
N GLU A 83 3.80 -9.00 1.18
CA GLU A 83 2.75 -10.01 1.11
C GLU A 83 1.54 -9.47 0.35
N ARG A 84 1.06 -10.25 -0.66
CA ARG A 84 -0.17 -9.95 -1.38
C ARG A 84 -1.31 -10.79 -0.81
N VAL A 85 -2.41 -10.13 -0.47
CA VAL A 85 -3.61 -10.73 0.13
C VAL A 85 -4.77 -10.55 -0.84
N THR A 86 -5.40 -11.67 -1.23
CA THR A 86 -6.50 -11.69 -2.20
C THR A 86 -7.81 -12.18 -1.62
N LYS A 87 -7.79 -12.70 -0.38
CA LYS A 87 -8.96 -13.25 0.28
C LYS A 87 -9.24 -12.52 1.60
N PRO A 88 -10.50 -12.21 1.92
CA PRO A 88 -10.87 -11.52 3.16
C PRO A 88 -10.41 -12.24 4.44
N GLU A 89 -10.47 -13.57 4.45
CA GLU A 89 -10.06 -14.40 5.60
C GLU A 89 -8.57 -14.30 5.92
N ASP A 90 -7.73 -13.91 4.93
CA ASP A 90 -6.29 -13.78 5.10
C ASP A 90 -5.86 -12.40 5.62
N ILE A 91 -6.77 -11.41 5.66
CA ILE A 91 -6.45 -10.02 6.04
C ILE A 91 -5.87 -9.96 7.46
N ILE A 92 -6.58 -10.49 8.45
CA ILE A 92 -6.13 -10.44 9.84
C ILE A 92 -4.85 -11.25 10.06
N PRO A 93 -4.72 -12.48 9.53
CA PRO A 93 -3.44 -13.20 9.57
C PRO A 93 -2.26 -12.44 8.98
N ALA A 94 -2.44 -11.79 7.81
CA ALA A 94 -1.38 -11.00 7.17
C ALA A 94 -0.96 -9.79 8.02
N ILE A 95 -1.93 -9.06 8.59
CA ILE A 95 -1.64 -7.94 9.50
C ILE A 95 -0.81 -8.42 10.72
N LYS A 96 -1.17 -9.55 11.32
CA LYS A 96 -0.42 -10.11 12.45
C LYS A 96 1.02 -10.44 12.06
N ARG A 97 1.22 -11.13 10.92
CA ARG A 97 2.57 -11.40 10.39
C ARG A 97 3.36 -10.11 10.13
N GLY A 98 2.70 -9.11 9.54
CA GLY A 98 3.32 -7.80 9.30
C GLY A 98 3.78 -7.11 10.59
N ILE A 99 2.95 -7.15 11.65
CA ILE A 99 3.32 -6.61 12.97
C ILE A 99 4.54 -7.33 13.53
N GLU A 100 4.58 -8.66 13.45
CA GLU A 100 5.72 -9.46 13.91
C GLU A 100 7.00 -9.09 13.14
N LYS A 101 6.92 -8.97 11.81
CA LYS A 101 8.06 -8.54 10.98
C LYS A 101 8.57 -7.15 11.33
N THR A 102 7.68 -6.20 11.64
CA THR A 102 8.14 -4.88 12.11
C THR A 102 8.85 -4.96 13.45
N ARG A 103 8.45 -5.86 14.35
CA ARG A 103 9.15 -6.11 15.64
C ARG A 103 10.53 -6.74 15.44
N GLU A 104 10.70 -7.53 14.37
CA GLU A 104 12.00 -8.07 13.95
C GLU A 104 12.90 -7.00 13.29
N GLY A 105 12.42 -5.76 13.15
CA GLY A 105 13.18 -4.68 12.52
C GLY A 105 13.04 -4.61 11.00
N VAL A 106 12.09 -5.33 10.41
CA VAL A 106 11.88 -5.41 8.95
C VAL A 106 10.75 -4.50 8.51
N PRO A 107 10.97 -3.60 7.54
CA PRO A 107 9.88 -2.87 6.88
C PRO A 107 8.93 -3.80 6.13
N VAL A 108 7.64 -3.52 6.20
CA VAL A 108 6.58 -4.38 5.71
C VAL A 108 5.70 -3.63 4.71
N LEU A 109 5.34 -4.30 3.61
CA LEU A 109 4.29 -3.87 2.70
C LEU A 109 3.27 -5.01 2.54
N LEU A 110 2.04 -4.75 2.98
CA LEU A 110 0.90 -5.63 2.78
C LEU A 110 0.04 -5.06 1.65
N GLU A 111 -0.06 -5.81 0.56
CA GLU A 111 -0.84 -5.44 -0.62
C GLU A 111 -2.18 -6.17 -0.59
N PHE A 112 -3.25 -5.45 -0.30
CA PHE A 112 -4.60 -5.97 -0.31
C PHE A 112 -5.27 -5.71 -1.66
N ILE A 113 -5.64 -6.78 -2.35
CA ILE A 113 -6.40 -6.67 -3.59
C ILE A 113 -7.86 -6.38 -3.26
N THR A 114 -8.38 -5.28 -3.78
CA THR A 114 -9.74 -4.80 -3.50
C THR A 114 -10.54 -4.65 -4.79
N SER A 115 -11.86 -4.53 -4.67
CA SER A 115 -12.72 -4.16 -5.79
C SER A 115 -12.52 -2.68 -6.16
N LYS A 116 -12.86 -2.34 -7.41
CA LYS A 116 -12.93 -0.94 -7.84
C LYS A 116 -14.15 -0.29 -7.20
N GLU A 117 -13.89 0.73 -6.38
CA GLU A 117 -14.95 1.52 -5.73
C GLU A 117 -14.91 2.94 -6.28
N THR A 118 -16.05 3.39 -6.80
CA THR A 118 -16.20 4.73 -7.37
C THR A 118 -16.97 5.71 -6.47
N GLU A 119 -17.50 5.21 -5.36
CA GLU A 119 -18.15 6.05 -4.36
C GLU A 119 -17.14 6.49 -3.30
N VAL A 120 -17.28 7.71 -2.85
CA VAL A 120 -16.49 8.28 -1.76
C VAL A 120 -17.35 8.42 -0.52
N SER A 121 -16.78 8.11 0.64
CA SER A 121 -17.45 8.38 1.90
C SER A 121 -17.63 9.90 2.07
N ARG A 122 -18.85 10.33 2.40
CA ARG A 122 -19.16 11.74 2.67
C ARG A 122 -19.39 11.91 4.17
N PRO A 123 -18.71 12.87 4.82
CA PRO A 123 -19.01 13.18 6.22
C PRO A 123 -20.47 13.63 6.35
N GLY A 124 -21.24 13.00 7.24
CA GLY A 124 -22.60 13.43 7.60
C GLY A 124 -23.74 12.82 6.78
N THR A 125 -23.54 11.71 6.08
CA THR A 125 -24.63 10.89 5.52
C THR A 125 -24.85 9.63 6.34
#